data_5d62a0551977ed8b7770d6fa12fcbc50
#
_entry.id   5d62a0551977ed8b7770d6fa12fcbc50
#
_cell.length_a   1.000
_cell.length_b   1.000
_cell.length_c   1.000
_cell.angle_alpha   90.00
_cell.angle_beta   90.00
_cell.angle_gamma   90.00
#
_symmetry.space_group_name_H-M   'P 1'
#
loop_
_entity.id
_entity.type
_entity.pdbx_description
1 polymer ?
#
loop_
_entity_poly.entity_id
_entity_poly.type
_entity_poly.pdbx_seq_one_letter_code
_entity_poly.pdbx_strand_id
1 'polypeptide(L)'
;MNATRKTGTWLWALLAAAILTALLTATAFAGGNDFRCWTVDARQWTNQGYRSEKDGVWYLFLPADESLADTVLSFSGSVTAASAGTLDREHGTLTGAFAASDRVTLTLDGGKTVQICAKQSSLPSLRLTLNGTTLEQVHRDKNVKYPGNDLVVTDGDDVFTGTVEFKGRGNSTWREYAKKPYQIKFSKKTSVLGMPAAKKWILLANASDDSMIRTRLVYDAAEQMGFPYVTEYKYVDLWVDGEYLGVYLIGEKAEIGKNRLNLQDPAGAMFELDNGFATDEDHYFFEGRLNSYFALKEIVEEDDAHIAQAMSNF
;
A
#
# COMPACT_ATOMS: atom_id res chain seq x y z
N MET A 1 -28.65 41.77 -1.75
CA MET A 1 -27.58 42.19 -2.68
C MET A 1 -26.27 41.74 -2.15
N ASN A 2 -25.48 41.01 -2.98
CA ASN A 2 -24.09 40.64 -2.86
C ASN A 2 -23.70 39.44 -1.94
N ALA A 3 -23.90 38.24 -2.47
CA ALA A 3 -23.22 37.03 -2.05
C ALA A 3 -22.78 36.20 -3.29
N THR A 4 -22.04 36.82 -4.21
CA THR A 4 -21.50 36.13 -5.39
C THR A 4 -20.18 36.77 -5.79
N ARG A 5 -19.08 36.46 -5.03
CA ARG A 5 -17.70 36.75 -5.48
C ARG A 5 -16.60 36.16 -4.59
N LYS A 6 -16.74 34.91 -4.11
CA LYS A 6 -15.63 34.27 -3.37
C LYS A 6 -15.24 32.86 -3.85
N THR A 7 -15.93 32.29 -4.82
CA THR A 7 -15.63 30.93 -5.30
C THR A 7 -14.49 30.87 -6.35
N GLY A 8 -14.25 31.95 -7.09
CA GLY A 8 -13.23 31.98 -8.13
C GLY A 8 -11.77 32.03 -7.62
N THR A 9 -11.54 32.70 -6.51
CA THR A 9 -10.17 32.89 -5.97
C THR A 9 -9.59 31.63 -5.32
N TRP A 10 -10.45 30.75 -4.79
CA TRP A 10 -10.01 29.48 -4.20
C TRP A 10 -9.63 28.44 -5.26
N LEU A 11 -10.33 28.41 -6.40
CA LEU A 11 -9.97 27.51 -7.51
C LEU A 11 -8.59 27.86 -8.09
N TRP A 12 -8.26 29.13 -8.24
CA TRP A 12 -6.96 29.57 -8.73
C TRP A 12 -5.81 29.31 -7.74
N ALA A 13 -6.08 29.44 -6.44
CA ALA A 13 -5.10 29.10 -5.40
C ALA A 13 -4.82 27.58 -5.32
N LEU A 14 -5.85 26.75 -5.52
CA LEU A 14 -5.72 25.29 -5.56
C LEU A 14 -5.00 24.81 -6.83
N LEU A 15 -5.27 25.42 -8.00
CA LEU A 15 -4.51 25.15 -9.21
C LEU A 15 -3.04 25.55 -9.10
N ALA A 16 -2.74 26.69 -8.50
CA ALA A 16 -1.38 27.17 -8.31
C ALA A 16 -0.57 26.29 -7.32
N ALA A 17 -1.21 25.78 -6.28
CA ALA A 17 -0.57 24.85 -5.33
C ALA A 17 -0.30 23.48 -5.97
N ALA A 18 -1.23 22.96 -6.78
CA ALA A 18 -1.04 21.72 -7.53
C ALA A 18 0.10 21.82 -8.56
N ILE A 19 0.24 22.97 -9.22
CA ILE A 19 1.33 23.23 -10.15
C ILE A 19 2.66 23.34 -9.41
N LEU A 20 2.70 23.91 -8.19
CA LEU A 20 3.93 24.08 -7.42
C LEU A 20 4.45 22.75 -6.86
N THR A 21 3.57 21.85 -6.40
CA THR A 21 3.94 20.49 -5.98
C THR A 21 4.36 19.61 -7.16
N ALA A 22 3.70 19.72 -8.30
CA ALA A 22 4.09 19.03 -9.52
C ALA A 22 5.47 19.51 -10.06
N LEU A 23 5.79 20.79 -9.94
CA LEU A 23 7.11 21.33 -10.29
C LEU A 23 8.22 20.84 -9.36
N LEU A 24 7.96 20.67 -8.07
CA LEU A 24 8.95 20.16 -7.09
C LEU A 24 9.27 18.66 -7.30
N THR A 25 8.32 17.86 -7.79
CA THR A 25 8.58 16.46 -8.15
C THR A 25 9.19 16.32 -9.54
N ALA A 26 8.94 17.26 -10.45
CA ALA A 26 9.48 17.24 -11.82
C ALA A 26 10.98 17.60 -11.91
N THR A 27 11.53 18.33 -10.94
CA THR A 27 12.94 18.75 -10.94
C THR A 27 13.93 17.65 -10.55
N ALA A 28 13.48 16.50 -10.04
CA ALA A 28 14.35 15.40 -9.64
C ALA A 28 14.82 14.48 -10.79
N PHE A 29 14.28 14.66 -12.02
CA PHE A 29 14.58 13.77 -13.15
C PHE A 29 14.81 14.54 -14.46
N ALA A 30 15.85 15.38 -14.49
CA ALA A 30 16.32 16.00 -15.72
C ALA A 30 17.17 15.01 -16.54
N GLY A 31 16.54 14.29 -17.47
CA GLY A 31 17.22 13.40 -18.43
C GLY A 31 16.25 12.87 -19.48
N GLY A 32 16.13 13.59 -20.63
CA GLY A 32 15.65 13.10 -21.93
C GLY A 32 14.17 12.70 -22.02
N ASN A 33 13.47 13.19 -23.01
CA ASN A 33 12.21 12.76 -23.70
C ASN A 33 11.21 11.80 -23.01
N ASP A 34 11.12 11.74 -21.70
CA ASP A 34 10.25 10.82 -21.00
C ASP A 34 8.90 11.49 -20.68
N PHE A 35 7.89 11.11 -21.47
CA PHE A 35 6.50 11.40 -21.14
C PHE A 35 6.15 10.80 -19.78
N ARG A 36 5.45 11.56 -18.94
CA ARG A 36 4.87 11.12 -17.67
C ARG A 36 3.46 11.67 -17.57
N CYS A 37 2.62 10.98 -16.85
CA CYS A 37 1.27 11.45 -16.56
C CYS A 37 0.90 11.15 -15.10
N TRP A 38 0.03 11.98 -14.56
CA TRP A 38 -0.49 11.84 -13.21
C TRP A 38 -1.85 12.53 -13.08
N THR A 39 -2.54 12.25 -11.99
CA THR A 39 -3.72 13.01 -11.55
C THR A 39 -3.47 13.57 -10.16
N VAL A 40 -4.21 14.60 -9.79
CA VAL A 40 -4.26 15.14 -8.42
C VAL A 40 -5.72 15.21 -8.02
N ASP A 41 -6.08 14.53 -6.94
CA ASP A 41 -7.45 14.49 -6.46
C ASP A 41 -7.86 15.75 -5.65
N ALA A 42 -9.11 15.80 -5.22
CA ALA A 42 -9.64 16.90 -4.42
C ALA A 42 -8.94 17.06 -3.05
N ARG A 43 -8.26 16.01 -2.56
CA ARG A 43 -7.47 16.01 -1.33
C ARG A 43 -6.00 16.33 -1.55
N GLN A 44 -5.62 16.73 -2.76
CA GLN A 44 -4.26 17.04 -3.21
C GLN A 44 -3.33 15.81 -3.22
N TRP A 45 -3.85 14.60 -3.31
CA TRP A 45 -3.05 13.41 -3.51
C TRP A 45 -2.76 13.18 -4.98
N THR A 46 -1.53 12.78 -5.24
CA THR A 46 -1.09 12.44 -6.60
C THR A 46 -1.27 10.95 -6.85
N ASN A 47 -1.81 10.59 -8.03
CA ASN A 47 -1.78 9.23 -8.57
C ASN A 47 -0.86 9.26 -9.80
N GLN A 48 0.29 8.64 -9.70
CA GLN A 48 1.27 8.59 -10.78
C GLN A 48 0.89 7.55 -11.82
N GLY A 49 1.07 7.88 -13.10
CA GLY A 49 0.92 6.93 -14.19
C GLY A 49 2.08 5.93 -14.22
N TYR A 50 1.75 4.67 -14.47
CA TYR A 50 2.69 3.58 -14.67
C TYR A 50 2.71 3.16 -16.15
N ARG A 51 3.89 3.12 -16.76
CA ARG A 51 4.04 2.61 -18.13
C ARG A 51 4.29 1.11 -18.11
N SER A 52 3.37 0.36 -18.68
CA SER A 52 3.50 -1.09 -18.81
C SER A 52 4.54 -1.44 -19.90
N GLU A 53 5.50 -2.28 -19.56
CA GLU A 53 6.50 -2.80 -20.49
C GLU A 53 5.88 -3.79 -21.50
N LYS A 54 4.79 -4.43 -21.13
CA LYS A 54 4.13 -5.47 -21.93
C LYS A 54 3.46 -4.92 -23.19
N ASP A 55 2.80 -3.78 -23.08
CA ASP A 55 1.98 -3.19 -24.16
C ASP A 55 2.30 -1.71 -24.43
N GLY A 56 3.17 -1.10 -23.63
CA GLY A 56 3.57 0.30 -23.74
C GLY A 56 2.50 1.31 -23.35
N VAL A 57 1.36 0.85 -22.83
CA VAL A 57 0.25 1.68 -22.35
C VAL A 57 0.60 2.27 -20.99
N TRP A 58 0.20 3.52 -20.76
CA TRP A 58 0.25 4.13 -19.44
C TRP A 58 -1.03 3.81 -18.68
N TYR A 59 -0.91 3.28 -17.49
CA TYR A 59 -2.01 2.99 -16.59
C TYR A 59 -2.05 3.98 -15.43
N LEU A 60 -3.21 4.55 -15.20
CA LEU A 60 -3.55 5.33 -14.02
C LEU A 60 -4.49 4.50 -13.16
N PHE A 61 -4.08 4.19 -11.96
CA PHE A 61 -4.93 3.51 -10.99
C PHE A 61 -5.52 4.55 -10.05
N LEU A 62 -6.84 4.63 -9.99
CA LEU A 62 -7.58 5.57 -9.16
C LEU A 62 -8.32 4.81 -8.05
N PRO A 63 -8.36 5.34 -6.83
CA PRO A 63 -9.13 4.74 -5.76
C PRO A 63 -10.63 4.82 -6.03
N ALA A 64 -11.41 4.05 -5.26
CA ALA A 64 -12.85 3.91 -5.46
C ALA A 64 -13.63 5.22 -5.25
N ASP A 65 -13.09 6.13 -4.44
CA ASP A 65 -13.71 7.42 -4.09
C ASP A 65 -13.36 8.56 -5.07
N GLU A 66 -12.61 8.30 -6.13
CA GLU A 66 -12.35 9.26 -7.21
C GLU A 66 -13.27 9.02 -8.43
N SER A 67 -13.74 10.09 -9.05
CA SER A 67 -14.55 10.01 -10.28
C SER A 67 -13.66 10.01 -11.51
N LEU A 68 -13.76 9.00 -12.36
CA LEU A 68 -13.09 8.96 -13.65
C LEU A 68 -13.48 10.13 -14.55
N ALA A 69 -14.77 10.51 -14.53
CA ALA A 69 -15.29 11.57 -15.37
C ALA A 69 -14.76 12.97 -15.00
N ASP A 70 -14.51 13.18 -13.69
CA ASP A 70 -14.05 14.45 -13.15
C ASP A 70 -12.53 14.52 -13.01
N THR A 71 -11.82 13.43 -13.35
CA THR A 71 -10.38 13.36 -13.27
C THR A 71 -9.70 14.34 -14.22
N VAL A 72 -8.79 15.14 -13.67
CA VAL A 72 -7.89 16.00 -14.43
C VAL A 72 -6.57 15.27 -14.61
N LEU A 73 -6.27 14.92 -15.87
CA LEU A 73 -5.00 14.31 -16.23
C LEU A 73 -3.95 15.40 -16.45
N SER A 74 -2.87 15.34 -15.70
CA SER A 74 -1.67 16.16 -15.91
C SER A 74 -0.58 15.34 -16.61
N PHE A 75 0.27 15.98 -17.37
CA PHE A 75 1.34 15.29 -18.10
C PHE A 75 2.58 16.19 -18.28
N SER A 76 3.73 15.54 -18.41
CA SER A 76 4.96 16.17 -18.87
C SER A 76 5.11 16.01 -20.38
N GLY A 77 5.77 16.98 -21.03
CA GLY A 77 6.04 16.96 -22.47
C GLY A 77 5.00 17.72 -23.29
N SER A 78 5.36 17.94 -24.57
CA SER A 78 4.53 18.74 -25.50
C SER A 78 3.45 17.87 -26.13
N VAL A 79 2.23 17.96 -25.62
CA VAL A 79 1.03 17.31 -26.19
C VAL A 79 0.37 18.26 -27.18
N THR A 80 0.15 17.80 -28.42
CA THR A 80 -0.44 18.58 -29.49
C THR A 80 -1.91 18.29 -29.73
N ALA A 81 -2.37 17.08 -29.39
CA ALA A 81 -3.77 16.69 -29.50
C ALA A 81 -4.11 15.57 -28.51
N ALA A 82 -5.41 15.42 -28.22
CA ALA A 82 -5.99 14.32 -27.46
C ALA A 82 -7.23 13.77 -28.18
N SER A 83 -7.45 12.45 -28.05
CA SER A 83 -8.60 11.79 -28.69
C SER A 83 -9.94 12.08 -27.98
N ALA A 84 -9.90 12.57 -26.74
CA ALA A 84 -11.07 12.94 -25.94
C ALA A 84 -10.68 14.00 -24.91
N GLY A 85 -11.67 14.73 -24.39
CA GLY A 85 -11.48 15.76 -23.37
C GLY A 85 -11.07 17.12 -23.93
N THR A 86 -10.85 18.05 -23.02
CA THR A 86 -10.41 19.42 -23.34
C THR A 86 -8.95 19.60 -22.93
N LEU A 87 -8.09 19.80 -23.92
CA LEU A 87 -6.66 19.93 -23.75
C LEU A 87 -6.27 21.38 -23.43
N ASP A 88 -5.65 21.60 -22.29
CA ASP A 88 -4.97 22.84 -21.93
C ASP A 88 -3.45 22.65 -22.11
N ARG A 89 -2.92 23.23 -23.19
CA ARG A 89 -1.51 23.11 -23.54
C ARG A 89 -0.61 24.00 -22.68
N GLU A 90 -1.14 25.10 -22.18
CA GLU A 90 -0.39 26.05 -21.37
C GLU A 90 -0.08 25.45 -19.99
N HIS A 91 -1.04 24.74 -19.40
CA HIS A 91 -0.89 24.13 -18.09
C HIS A 91 -0.54 22.62 -18.12
N GLY A 92 -0.46 22.02 -19.32
CA GLY A 92 -0.15 20.60 -19.48
C GLY A 92 -1.22 19.68 -18.85
N THR A 93 -2.52 20.02 -19.05
CA THR A 93 -3.63 19.27 -18.47
C THR A 93 -4.69 18.89 -19.50
N LEU A 94 -5.45 17.83 -19.17
CA LEU A 94 -6.58 17.34 -19.98
C LEU A 94 -7.75 17.05 -19.06
N THR A 95 -8.87 17.74 -19.25
CA THR A 95 -10.11 17.53 -18.48
C THR A 95 -11.13 16.73 -19.27
N GLY A 96 -11.96 15.91 -18.59
CA GLY A 96 -12.97 15.07 -19.24
C GLY A 96 -12.39 13.98 -20.13
N ALA A 97 -11.12 13.64 -19.97
CA ALA A 97 -10.44 12.62 -20.77
C ALA A 97 -11.10 11.25 -20.68
N PHE A 98 -11.62 10.92 -19.51
CA PHE A 98 -12.21 9.61 -19.18
C PHE A 98 -13.72 9.62 -18.98
N ALA A 99 -14.41 10.69 -19.40
CA ALA A 99 -15.86 10.83 -19.24
C ALA A 99 -16.68 9.78 -20.03
N ALA A 100 -16.18 9.34 -21.19
CA ALA A 100 -16.88 8.41 -22.06
C ALA A 100 -16.14 7.07 -22.25
N SER A 101 -14.87 6.97 -21.83
CA SER A 101 -14.04 5.78 -22.01
C SER A 101 -12.93 5.77 -20.94
N ASP A 102 -12.50 4.59 -20.52
CA ASP A 102 -11.33 4.42 -19.67
C ASP A 102 -9.98 4.67 -20.41
N ARG A 103 -10.04 5.05 -21.70
CA ARG A 103 -8.84 5.23 -22.55
C ARG A 103 -8.85 6.57 -23.26
N VAL A 104 -7.65 7.16 -23.33
CA VAL A 104 -7.38 8.34 -24.13
C VAL A 104 -6.05 8.18 -24.85
N THR A 105 -5.95 8.70 -26.07
CA THR A 105 -4.72 8.77 -26.84
C THR A 105 -4.26 10.22 -26.92
N LEU A 106 -3.02 10.48 -26.51
CA LEU A 106 -2.37 11.76 -26.65
C LEU A 106 -1.41 11.72 -27.84
N THR A 107 -1.40 12.78 -28.63
CA THR A 107 -0.39 12.99 -29.68
C THR A 107 0.65 13.96 -29.15
N LEU A 108 1.90 13.53 -29.12
CA LEU A 108 3.03 14.33 -28.71
C LEU A 108 3.57 15.14 -29.90
N ASP A 109 4.42 16.11 -29.59
CA ASP A 109 5.20 16.80 -30.63
C ASP A 109 6.01 15.79 -31.44
N GLY A 110 6.09 16.00 -32.77
CA GLY A 110 6.67 15.02 -33.69
C GLY A 110 5.76 13.88 -34.11
N GLY A 111 4.46 13.88 -33.70
CA GLY A 111 3.43 12.91 -34.14
C GLY A 111 3.44 11.56 -33.45
N LYS A 112 4.30 11.35 -32.46
CA LYS A 112 4.28 10.14 -31.62
C LYS A 112 3.01 10.10 -30.77
N THR A 113 2.40 8.93 -30.63
CA THR A 113 1.21 8.76 -29.79
C THR A 113 1.51 8.01 -28.50
N VAL A 114 0.78 8.36 -27.45
CA VAL A 114 0.81 7.70 -26.14
C VAL A 114 -0.62 7.33 -25.76
N GLN A 115 -0.85 6.07 -25.41
CA GLN A 115 -2.13 5.62 -24.86
C GLN A 115 -2.09 5.65 -23.35
N ILE A 116 -3.16 6.16 -22.74
CA ILE A 116 -3.38 6.19 -21.31
C ILE A 116 -4.68 5.47 -21.01
N CYS A 117 -4.66 4.55 -20.05
CA CYS A 117 -5.81 3.81 -19.57
C CYS A 117 -5.99 4.09 -18.08
N ALA A 118 -7.10 4.69 -17.69
CA ALA A 118 -7.47 4.87 -16.30
C ALA A 118 -8.24 3.64 -15.81
N LYS A 119 -7.91 3.16 -14.62
CA LYS A 119 -8.56 2.05 -13.95
C LYS A 119 -8.98 2.49 -12.56
N GLN A 120 -10.27 2.40 -12.27
CA GLN A 120 -10.81 2.68 -10.95
C GLN A 120 -10.88 1.39 -10.15
N SER A 121 -10.42 1.45 -8.91
CA SER A 121 -10.57 0.35 -7.96
C SER A 121 -11.96 0.29 -7.35
N SER A 122 -12.30 -0.85 -6.75
CA SER A 122 -13.44 -1.03 -5.85
C SER A 122 -13.01 -1.44 -4.43
N LEU A 123 -11.70 -1.48 -4.17
CA LEU A 123 -11.14 -1.84 -2.88
C LEU A 123 -10.91 -0.61 -2.00
N PRO A 124 -10.88 -0.77 -0.67
CA PRO A 124 -10.37 0.27 0.22
C PRO A 124 -8.97 0.70 -0.19
N SER A 125 -8.69 2.00 -0.12
CA SER A 125 -7.37 2.53 -0.43
C SER A 125 -6.54 2.75 0.83
N LEU A 126 -5.25 2.44 0.75
CA LEU A 126 -4.25 2.74 1.75
C LEU A 126 -3.18 3.61 1.10
N ARG A 127 -3.09 4.86 1.53
CA ARG A 127 -2.14 5.85 1.01
C ARG A 127 -1.13 6.20 2.07
N LEU A 128 0.13 6.00 1.77
CA LEU A 128 1.26 6.29 2.64
C LEU A 128 2.09 7.42 2.03
N THR A 129 2.33 8.47 2.82
CA THR A 129 3.29 9.52 2.48
C THR A 129 4.54 9.35 3.34
N LEU A 130 5.67 9.16 2.70
CA LEU A 130 6.95 8.96 3.38
C LEU A 130 7.57 10.31 3.75
N ASN A 131 7.85 10.48 5.04
CA ASN A 131 8.45 11.70 5.57
C ASN A 131 9.92 11.45 5.91
N GLY A 132 10.83 12.09 5.18
CA GLY A 132 12.27 12.00 5.43
C GLY A 132 12.95 10.73 4.90
N THR A 133 12.24 9.92 4.07
CA THR A 133 12.79 8.75 3.38
C THR A 133 12.13 8.59 2.01
N THR A 134 12.59 7.63 1.23
CA THR A 134 11.98 7.26 -0.06
C THR A 134 11.71 5.75 -0.10
N LEU A 135 10.81 5.31 -0.97
CA LEU A 135 10.53 3.89 -1.16
C LEU A 135 11.80 3.13 -1.58
N GLU A 136 12.66 3.73 -2.39
CA GLU A 136 13.96 3.16 -2.76
C GLU A 136 14.85 2.93 -1.53
N GLN A 137 14.91 3.88 -0.58
CA GLN A 137 15.68 3.70 0.65
C GLN A 137 15.10 2.58 1.51
N VAL A 138 13.79 2.47 1.62
CA VAL A 138 13.11 1.35 2.30
C VAL A 138 13.47 0.01 1.66
N HIS A 139 13.59 -0.03 0.33
CA HIS A 139 13.95 -1.25 -0.40
C HIS A 139 15.40 -1.69 -0.23
N ARG A 140 16.32 -0.80 0.19
CA ARG A 140 17.73 -1.15 0.44
C ARG A 140 17.91 -2.07 1.66
N ASP A 141 17.12 -1.84 2.71
CA ASP A 141 17.15 -2.69 3.91
C ASP A 141 15.76 -2.76 4.56
N LYS A 142 15.15 -3.94 4.49
CA LYS A 142 13.83 -4.22 5.08
C LYS A 142 13.75 -4.02 6.59
N ASN A 143 14.89 -4.06 7.30
CA ASN A 143 14.91 -4.02 8.76
C ASN A 143 14.93 -2.60 9.32
N VAL A 144 15.32 -1.63 8.48
CA VAL A 144 15.31 -0.22 8.87
C VAL A 144 13.87 0.25 9.06
N LYS A 145 13.62 0.91 10.19
CA LYS A 145 12.32 1.45 10.58
C LYS A 145 12.30 2.95 10.31
N TYR A 146 11.31 3.37 9.57
CA TYR A 146 11.11 4.79 9.21
C TYR A 146 9.86 5.31 9.93
N PRO A 147 10.01 6.07 11.03
CA PRO A 147 8.89 6.62 11.78
C PRO A 147 8.33 7.89 11.14
N GLY A 148 7.12 8.29 11.55
CA GLY A 148 6.56 9.60 11.24
C GLY A 148 5.92 9.73 9.85
N ASN A 149 5.60 8.63 9.20
CA ASN A 149 4.96 8.65 7.88
C ASN A 149 3.45 8.82 8.02
N ASP A 150 2.85 9.60 7.13
CA ASP A 150 1.41 9.84 7.14
C ASP A 150 0.68 8.72 6.41
N LEU A 151 -0.36 8.20 7.06
CA LEU A 151 -1.23 7.15 6.54
C LEU A 151 -2.65 7.68 6.42
N VAL A 152 -3.25 7.42 5.26
CA VAL A 152 -4.68 7.61 5.04
C VAL A 152 -5.26 6.31 4.54
N VAL A 153 -6.37 5.89 5.15
CA VAL A 153 -7.15 4.71 4.73
C VAL A 153 -8.55 5.19 4.38
N THR A 154 -9.02 4.85 3.19
CA THR A 154 -10.37 5.21 2.72
C THR A 154 -11.14 3.94 2.39
N ASP A 155 -12.37 3.82 2.89
CA ASP A 155 -13.30 2.72 2.58
C ASP A 155 -14.70 3.33 2.36
N GLY A 156 -15.09 3.53 1.11
CA GLY A 156 -16.26 4.33 0.76
C GLY A 156 -16.13 5.76 1.28
N ASP A 157 -17.12 6.19 2.09
CA ASP A 157 -17.13 7.51 2.72
C ASP A 157 -16.27 7.61 3.99
N ASP A 158 -15.86 6.46 4.54
CA ASP A 158 -15.05 6.41 5.76
C ASP A 158 -13.59 6.74 5.46
N VAL A 159 -13.07 7.75 6.13
CA VAL A 159 -11.68 8.19 6.02
C VAL A 159 -11.01 8.17 7.38
N PHE A 160 -9.95 7.38 7.49
CA PHE A 160 -9.09 7.33 8.66
C PHE A 160 -7.72 7.93 8.34
N THR A 161 -7.20 8.77 9.21
CA THR A 161 -5.84 9.34 9.10
C THR A 161 -5.01 9.01 10.33
N GLY A 162 -3.73 8.77 10.15
CA GLY A 162 -2.82 8.47 11.25
C GLY A 162 -1.36 8.59 10.85
N THR A 163 -0.49 8.49 11.86
CA THR A 163 0.97 8.48 11.64
C THR A 163 1.53 7.12 12.03
N VAL A 164 2.42 6.59 11.20
CA VAL A 164 2.96 5.23 11.35
C VAL A 164 4.48 5.18 11.18
N GLU A 165 5.08 4.18 11.80
CA GLU A 165 6.38 3.65 11.41
C GLU A 165 6.16 2.70 10.23
N PHE A 166 6.99 2.79 9.19
CA PHE A 166 6.95 1.97 8.00
C PHE A 166 8.26 1.22 7.81
N LYS A 167 8.20 -0.02 7.37
CA LYS A 167 9.37 -0.83 7.03
C LYS A 167 9.05 -1.98 6.07
N GLY A 168 10.08 -2.55 5.47
CA GLY A 168 9.98 -3.82 4.77
C GLY A 168 9.75 -5.02 5.71
N ARG A 169 9.28 -6.15 5.16
CA ARG A 169 9.14 -7.42 5.88
C ARG A 169 9.33 -8.62 4.96
N GLY A 170 9.32 -9.81 5.56
CA GLY A 170 9.48 -11.08 4.86
C GLY A 170 10.93 -11.46 4.63
N ASN A 171 11.18 -12.70 4.24
CA ASN A 171 12.49 -13.27 3.95
C ASN A 171 12.61 -13.56 2.45
N SER A 172 12.18 -14.73 1.97
CA SER A 172 12.19 -15.11 0.55
C SER A 172 11.35 -14.14 -0.30
N THR A 173 10.16 -13.77 0.15
CA THR A 173 9.28 -12.85 -0.58
C THR A 173 9.91 -11.46 -0.77
N TRP A 174 10.73 -11.02 0.18
CA TRP A 174 11.49 -9.77 0.04
C TRP A 174 12.62 -9.89 -1.00
N ARG A 175 13.35 -11.00 -1.01
CA ARG A 175 14.50 -11.18 -1.92
C ARG A 175 14.07 -11.43 -3.36
N GLU A 176 13.08 -12.30 -3.55
CA GLU A 176 12.81 -12.94 -4.83
C GLU A 176 11.83 -12.18 -5.72
N TYR A 177 10.97 -11.32 -5.14
CA TYR A 177 9.92 -10.64 -5.89
C TYR A 177 10.13 -9.12 -5.94
N ALA A 178 9.76 -8.51 -7.06
CA ALA A 178 9.79 -7.06 -7.24
C ALA A 178 8.77 -6.37 -6.32
N LYS A 179 7.55 -6.91 -6.24
CA LYS A 179 6.50 -6.41 -5.35
C LYS A 179 6.79 -6.83 -3.92
N LYS A 180 7.15 -5.85 -3.08
CA LYS A 180 7.64 -6.08 -1.71
C LYS A 180 6.51 -6.08 -0.67
N PRO A 181 6.55 -6.96 0.33
CA PRO A 181 5.67 -6.87 1.49
C PRO A 181 6.20 -5.87 2.53
N TYR A 182 5.28 -5.25 3.30
CA TYR A 182 5.62 -4.21 4.28
C TYR A 182 4.97 -4.46 5.64
N GLN A 183 5.39 -3.67 6.62
CA GLN A 183 4.78 -3.56 7.93
C GLN A 183 4.62 -2.09 8.29
N ILE A 184 3.44 -1.75 8.83
CA ILE A 184 3.19 -0.47 9.49
C ILE A 184 3.00 -0.69 10.98
N LYS A 185 3.37 0.34 11.79
CA LYS A 185 3.20 0.30 13.24
C LYS A 185 2.74 1.66 13.74
N PHE A 186 1.59 1.65 14.40
CA PHE A 186 1.06 2.82 15.12
C PHE A 186 1.70 2.96 16.50
N SER A 187 1.73 4.18 17.03
CA SER A 187 2.17 4.46 18.41
C SER A 187 1.20 3.85 19.45
N LYS A 188 -0.09 3.82 19.13
CA LYS A 188 -1.18 3.26 19.96
C LYS A 188 -1.88 2.11 19.21
N LYS A 189 -2.60 1.24 19.95
CA LYS A 189 -3.48 0.24 19.32
C LYS A 189 -4.56 0.97 18.53
N THR A 190 -4.65 0.68 17.25
CA THR A 190 -5.54 1.33 16.28
C THR A 190 -6.25 0.26 15.47
N SER A 191 -7.58 0.38 15.31
CA SER A 191 -8.36 -0.43 14.38
C SER A 191 -8.13 0.09 12.96
N VAL A 192 -7.95 -0.82 12.03
CA VAL A 192 -7.84 -0.52 10.60
C VAL A 192 -8.92 -1.31 9.88
N LEU A 193 -9.75 -0.63 9.09
CA LEU A 193 -10.86 -1.24 8.34
C LEU A 193 -11.79 -2.11 9.22
N GLY A 194 -12.06 -1.70 10.45
CA GLY A 194 -12.92 -2.42 11.38
C GLY A 194 -12.31 -3.66 12.06
N MET A 195 -11.09 -4.06 11.70
CA MET A 195 -10.39 -5.16 12.37
C MET A 195 -9.98 -4.80 13.80
N PRO A 196 -9.84 -5.79 14.73
CA PRO A 196 -9.51 -5.56 16.13
C PRO A 196 -8.21 -4.76 16.32
N ALA A 197 -8.26 -3.74 17.19
CA ALA A 197 -7.18 -2.75 17.34
C ALA A 197 -5.84 -3.37 17.76
N ALA A 198 -4.79 -3.06 17.02
CA ALA A 198 -3.41 -3.42 17.33
C ALA A 198 -2.42 -2.32 16.94
N LYS A 199 -1.16 -2.48 17.36
CA LYS A 199 -0.11 -1.55 16.95
C LYS A 199 0.49 -1.91 15.61
N LYS A 200 0.69 -3.19 15.31
CA LYS A 200 1.38 -3.68 14.11
C LYS A 200 0.41 -4.30 13.12
N TRP A 201 0.55 -3.90 11.88
CA TRP A 201 -0.21 -4.40 10.75
C TRP A 201 0.74 -4.80 9.65
N ILE A 202 0.45 -5.88 8.96
CA ILE A 202 1.26 -6.38 7.86
C ILE A 202 0.54 -6.17 6.53
N LEU A 203 1.33 -5.88 5.50
CA LEU A 203 0.89 -5.72 4.13
C LEU A 203 1.54 -6.84 3.31
N LEU A 204 0.76 -7.90 3.05
CA LEU A 204 1.22 -9.04 2.25
C LEU A 204 1.06 -8.71 0.77
N ALA A 205 2.17 -8.81 0.04
CA ALA A 205 2.21 -8.50 -1.38
C ALA A 205 1.59 -9.59 -2.26
N ASN A 206 1.47 -10.85 -1.76
CA ASN A 206 1.05 -12.05 -2.49
C ASN A 206 1.75 -12.23 -3.86
N ALA A 207 3.01 -11.78 -3.95
CA ALA A 207 3.75 -11.72 -5.21
C ALA A 207 4.04 -13.11 -5.83
N SER A 208 3.95 -14.19 -5.04
CA SER A 208 4.10 -15.59 -5.49
C SER A 208 2.78 -16.25 -5.89
N ASP A 209 1.67 -15.52 -5.85
CA ASP A 209 0.33 -16.03 -6.13
C ASP A 209 -0.37 -15.14 -7.15
N ASP A 210 -0.36 -15.53 -8.41
CA ASP A 210 -1.00 -14.80 -9.52
C ASP A 210 -2.52 -14.63 -9.30
N SER A 211 -3.14 -15.54 -8.55
CA SER A 211 -4.57 -15.43 -8.20
C SER A 211 -4.84 -14.45 -7.06
N MET A 212 -3.82 -14.16 -6.24
CA MET A 212 -3.85 -13.32 -5.03
C MET A 212 -4.82 -13.77 -3.93
N ILE A 213 -5.44 -14.96 -4.06
CA ILE A 213 -6.49 -15.44 -3.15
C ILE A 213 -6.05 -16.58 -2.22
N ARG A 214 -4.90 -17.25 -2.47
CA ARG A 214 -4.50 -18.45 -1.71
C ARG A 214 -4.41 -18.19 -0.20
N THR A 215 -3.77 -17.10 0.20
CA THR A 215 -3.65 -16.73 1.61
C THR A 215 -5.03 -16.53 2.23
N ARG A 216 -5.90 -15.77 1.57
CA ARG A 216 -7.26 -15.52 2.05
C ARG A 216 -8.06 -16.80 2.18
N LEU A 217 -7.98 -17.68 1.16
CA LEU A 217 -8.71 -18.96 1.16
C LEU A 217 -8.31 -19.86 2.34
N VAL A 218 -7.02 -19.89 2.70
CA VAL A 218 -6.53 -20.68 3.83
C VAL A 218 -7.08 -20.12 5.15
N TYR A 219 -7.13 -18.81 5.35
CA TYR A 219 -7.70 -18.20 6.55
C TYR A 219 -9.21 -18.42 6.63
N ASP A 220 -9.94 -18.24 5.53
CA ASP A 220 -11.39 -18.50 5.48
C ASP A 220 -11.70 -19.98 5.77
N ALA A 221 -10.89 -20.91 5.28
CA ALA A 221 -11.03 -22.33 5.60
C ALA A 221 -10.74 -22.62 7.07
N ALA A 222 -9.70 -22.04 7.66
CA ALA A 222 -9.37 -22.21 9.07
C ALA A 222 -10.50 -21.68 9.98
N GLU A 223 -11.09 -20.53 9.63
CA GLU A 223 -12.26 -19.99 10.33
C GLU A 223 -13.45 -20.94 10.27
N GLN A 224 -13.78 -21.46 9.07
CA GLN A 224 -14.87 -22.43 8.89
C GLN A 224 -14.63 -23.76 9.62
N MET A 225 -13.36 -24.15 9.79
CA MET A 225 -12.97 -25.34 10.57
C MET A 225 -13.02 -25.12 12.09
N GLY A 226 -13.31 -23.90 12.54
CA GLY A 226 -13.44 -23.55 13.96
C GLY A 226 -12.10 -23.45 14.70
N PHE A 227 -11.03 -23.02 14.01
CA PHE A 227 -9.75 -22.75 14.69
C PHE A 227 -9.97 -21.66 15.76
N PRO A 228 -9.38 -21.81 16.96
CA PRO A 228 -9.59 -20.89 18.09
C PRO A 228 -9.15 -19.45 17.80
N TYR A 229 -8.20 -19.29 16.90
CA TYR A 229 -7.73 -17.99 16.42
C TYR A 229 -7.36 -18.09 14.94
N VAL A 230 -7.88 -17.17 14.17
CA VAL A 230 -7.53 -16.97 12.78
C VAL A 230 -7.21 -15.49 12.58
N THR A 231 -6.11 -15.19 11.91
CA THR A 231 -5.71 -13.82 11.61
C THR A 231 -6.67 -13.18 10.62
N GLU A 232 -7.17 -11.99 10.93
CA GLU A 232 -8.02 -11.23 10.02
C GLU A 232 -7.20 -10.50 8.96
N TYR A 233 -7.71 -10.51 7.73
CA TYR A 233 -7.12 -9.81 6.58
C TYR A 233 -8.19 -9.16 5.70
N LYS A 234 -7.85 -8.01 5.13
CA LYS A 234 -8.67 -7.34 4.10
C LYS A 234 -7.82 -6.98 2.90
N TYR A 235 -8.43 -7.02 1.70
CA TYR A 235 -7.78 -6.49 0.51
C TYR A 235 -7.80 -4.98 0.53
N VAL A 236 -6.70 -4.38 0.11
CA VAL A 236 -6.55 -2.94 -0.07
C VAL A 236 -5.70 -2.64 -1.30
N ASP A 237 -5.94 -1.52 -1.91
CA ASP A 237 -4.99 -0.93 -2.85
C ASP A 237 -3.99 -0.06 -2.09
N LEU A 238 -2.71 -0.21 -2.41
CA LEU A 238 -1.62 0.50 -1.75
C LEU A 238 -0.99 1.54 -2.68
N TRP A 239 -0.96 2.79 -2.22
CA TRP A 239 -0.15 3.86 -2.78
C TRP A 239 0.93 4.29 -1.79
N VAL A 240 2.13 4.55 -2.28
CA VAL A 240 3.23 5.15 -1.52
C VAL A 240 3.76 6.33 -2.32
N ASP A 241 3.72 7.53 -1.76
CA ASP A 241 4.12 8.78 -2.42
C ASP A 241 3.50 8.98 -3.81
N GLY A 242 2.24 8.55 -3.96
CA GLY A 242 1.49 8.63 -5.21
C GLY A 242 1.77 7.50 -6.21
N GLU A 243 2.73 6.62 -5.96
CA GLU A 243 2.98 5.42 -6.74
C GLU A 243 2.03 4.30 -6.32
N TYR A 244 1.29 3.74 -7.28
CA TYR A 244 0.43 2.59 -7.06
C TYR A 244 1.24 1.29 -7.01
N LEU A 245 1.27 0.64 -5.87
CA LEU A 245 2.02 -0.60 -5.66
C LEU A 245 1.17 -1.86 -5.89
N GLY A 246 -0.12 -1.69 -6.15
CA GLY A 246 -1.06 -2.78 -6.43
C GLY A 246 -1.89 -3.21 -5.23
N VAL A 247 -2.60 -4.32 -5.39
CA VAL A 247 -3.45 -4.93 -4.36
C VAL A 247 -2.61 -5.62 -3.31
N TYR A 248 -2.89 -5.36 -2.03
CA TYR A 248 -2.27 -6.02 -0.88
C TYR A 248 -3.33 -6.66 0.00
N LEU A 249 -2.93 -7.63 0.82
CA LEU A 249 -3.69 -8.03 2.00
C LEU A 249 -3.12 -7.29 3.20
N ILE A 250 -3.90 -6.33 3.76
CA ILE A 250 -3.59 -5.79 5.08
C ILE A 250 -4.18 -6.71 6.14
N GLY A 251 -3.40 -7.06 7.13
CA GLY A 251 -3.85 -7.96 8.17
C GLY A 251 -3.10 -7.82 9.48
N GLU A 252 -3.56 -8.58 10.42
CA GLU A 252 -2.99 -8.66 11.73
C GLU A 252 -1.60 -9.29 11.69
N LYS A 253 -0.65 -8.73 12.44
CA LYS A 253 0.53 -9.48 12.82
C LYS A 253 0.12 -10.48 13.90
N ALA A 254 0.47 -11.76 13.73
CA ALA A 254 0.29 -12.75 14.80
C ALA A 254 1.14 -12.30 16.02
N GLU A 255 0.47 -12.10 17.15
CA GLU A 255 1.05 -11.67 18.43
C GLU A 255 0.17 -12.17 19.57
N ILE A 256 0.75 -12.45 20.74
CA ILE A 256 -0.03 -12.72 21.94
C ILE A 256 -0.66 -11.42 22.47
N GLY A 257 -1.95 -11.45 22.77
CA GLY A 257 -2.64 -10.29 23.31
C GLY A 257 -4.17 -10.36 23.20
N LYS A 258 -4.84 -9.51 23.96
CA LYS A 258 -6.31 -9.51 24.10
C LYS A 258 -7.07 -9.48 22.78
N ASN A 259 -6.57 -8.73 21.80
CA ASN A 259 -7.20 -8.56 20.47
C ASN A 259 -6.51 -9.40 19.39
N ARG A 260 -5.70 -10.37 19.76
CA ARG A 260 -4.95 -11.30 18.92
C ARG A 260 -5.07 -12.70 19.52
N LEU A 261 -4.01 -13.47 19.53
CA LEU A 261 -3.98 -14.76 20.23
C LEU A 261 -4.05 -14.52 21.76
N ASN A 262 -5.26 -14.65 22.32
CA ASN A 262 -5.53 -14.31 23.72
C ASN A 262 -5.26 -15.50 24.63
N LEU A 263 -4.00 -15.79 24.90
CA LEU A 263 -3.58 -16.83 25.85
C LEU A 263 -3.65 -16.28 27.28
N GLN A 264 -4.07 -17.15 28.24
CA GLN A 264 -4.21 -16.81 29.66
C GLN A 264 -3.19 -17.55 30.54
N ASP A 265 -2.66 -18.67 30.05
CA ASP A 265 -1.62 -19.45 30.76
C ASP A 265 -0.29 -18.65 30.71
N PRO A 266 0.39 -18.44 31.85
CA PRO A 266 1.73 -17.83 31.89
C PRO A 266 2.74 -18.50 30.96
N ALA A 267 2.72 -19.83 30.83
CA ALA A 267 3.53 -20.59 29.88
C ALA A 267 2.91 -20.72 28.49
N GLY A 268 1.78 -20.02 28.23
CA GLY A 268 1.16 -19.97 26.92
C GLY A 268 2.08 -19.32 25.91
N ALA A 269 2.41 -20.02 24.83
CA ALA A 269 3.46 -19.62 23.90
C ALA A 269 3.00 -19.75 22.45
N MET A 270 3.63 -18.94 21.59
CA MET A 270 3.49 -19.00 20.15
C MET A 270 4.82 -19.46 19.53
N PHE A 271 4.76 -20.58 18.82
CA PHE A 271 5.89 -21.13 18.06
C PHE A 271 5.68 -20.92 16.57
N GLU A 272 6.74 -20.62 15.87
CA GLU A 272 6.80 -20.57 14.39
C GLU A 272 7.51 -21.80 13.87
N LEU A 273 6.89 -22.54 12.94
CA LEU A 273 7.58 -23.56 12.15
C LEU A 273 8.50 -22.84 11.17
N ASP A 274 9.81 -22.97 11.37
CA ASP A 274 10.82 -22.28 10.56
C ASP A 274 12.06 -23.15 10.32
N ASN A 275 12.05 -23.85 9.20
CA ASN A 275 13.18 -24.72 8.83
C ASN A 275 14.41 -23.97 8.29
N GLY A 276 14.32 -22.65 8.13
CA GLY A 276 15.40 -21.83 7.56
C GLY A 276 16.18 -21.01 8.59
N PHE A 277 15.49 -20.51 9.63
CA PHE A 277 16.02 -19.51 10.54
C PHE A 277 15.74 -19.79 12.02
N ALA A 278 15.11 -20.92 12.37
CA ALA A 278 14.79 -21.25 13.78
C ALA A 278 16.04 -21.25 14.66
N THR A 279 17.20 -21.69 14.13
CA THR A 279 18.47 -21.73 14.84
C THR A 279 19.08 -20.35 15.11
N ASP A 280 18.54 -19.29 14.54
CA ASP A 280 18.96 -17.91 14.79
C ASP A 280 18.21 -17.30 15.99
N GLU A 281 17.24 -18.03 16.55
CA GLU A 281 16.47 -17.62 17.72
C GLU A 281 17.04 -18.23 19.01
N ASP A 282 16.84 -17.57 20.15
CA ASP A 282 17.39 -17.99 21.44
C ASP A 282 16.77 -19.33 21.91
N HIS A 283 15.50 -19.57 21.59
CA HIS A 283 14.76 -20.77 22.00
C HIS A 283 14.12 -21.45 20.78
N TYR A 284 14.64 -22.63 20.44
CA TYR A 284 14.09 -23.45 19.36
C TYR A 284 14.28 -24.94 19.67
N PHE A 285 13.55 -25.79 18.95
CA PHE A 285 13.68 -27.24 19.01
C PHE A 285 13.37 -27.89 17.66
N PHE A 286 13.82 -29.13 17.52
CA PHE A 286 13.53 -29.97 16.35
C PHE A 286 12.49 -31.02 16.72
N GLU A 287 11.34 -31.04 16.02
CA GLU A 287 10.30 -32.07 16.19
C GLU A 287 10.48 -33.18 15.13
N GLY A 288 10.91 -34.35 15.57
CA GLY A 288 11.32 -35.45 14.70
C GLY A 288 10.18 -36.05 13.87
N ARG A 289 8.93 -36.11 14.39
CA ARG A 289 7.75 -36.63 13.65
C ARG A 289 7.36 -35.72 12.51
N LEU A 290 7.53 -34.43 12.68
CA LEU A 290 7.25 -33.41 11.65
C LEU A 290 8.46 -33.10 10.78
N ASN A 291 9.63 -33.58 11.16
CA ASN A 291 10.93 -33.29 10.53
C ASN A 291 11.11 -31.75 10.33
N SER A 292 10.82 -30.99 11.38
CA SER A 292 10.78 -29.54 11.29
C SER A 292 11.31 -28.88 12.56
N TYR A 293 11.91 -27.70 12.37
CA TYR A 293 12.31 -26.82 13.47
C TYR A 293 11.18 -25.87 13.84
N PHE A 294 11.07 -25.60 15.13
CA PHE A 294 10.15 -24.63 15.71
C PHE A 294 10.92 -23.64 16.56
N ALA A 295 10.63 -22.36 16.40
CA ALA A 295 11.21 -21.27 17.17
C ALA A 295 10.14 -20.63 18.05
N LEU A 296 10.46 -20.38 19.32
CA LEU A 296 9.63 -19.59 20.22
C LEU A 296 9.62 -18.11 19.76
N LYS A 297 8.46 -17.56 19.49
CA LYS A 297 8.30 -16.17 19.04
C LYS A 297 7.74 -15.23 20.09
N GLU A 298 6.81 -15.71 20.89
CA GLU A 298 6.21 -14.95 22.00
C GLU A 298 5.74 -15.94 23.09
N ILE A 299 5.76 -15.50 24.33
CA ILE A 299 5.24 -16.20 25.50
C ILE A 299 4.50 -15.18 26.38
N VAL A 300 3.50 -15.61 27.16
CA VAL A 300 2.69 -14.73 28.01
C VAL A 300 3.55 -14.11 29.10
N GLU A 301 4.30 -14.92 29.85
CA GLU A 301 5.28 -14.46 30.85
C GLU A 301 6.68 -14.94 30.47
N GLU A 302 7.55 -13.98 30.15
CA GLU A 302 8.90 -14.25 29.63
C GLU A 302 9.89 -14.41 30.80
N ASP A 303 9.95 -15.61 31.36
CA ASP A 303 10.96 -16.03 32.32
C ASP A 303 11.41 -17.47 32.06
N ASP A 304 12.56 -17.87 32.65
CA ASP A 304 13.18 -19.17 32.39
C ASP A 304 12.27 -20.38 32.73
N ALA A 305 11.43 -20.26 33.78
CA ALA A 305 10.58 -21.36 34.21
C ALA A 305 9.41 -21.56 33.21
N HIS A 306 8.75 -20.49 32.80
CA HIS A 306 7.66 -20.55 31.82
C HIS A 306 8.16 -20.92 30.43
N ILE A 307 9.34 -20.44 30.03
CA ILE A 307 9.98 -20.84 28.76
C ILE A 307 10.29 -22.35 28.79
N ALA A 308 10.90 -22.86 29.87
CA ALA A 308 11.17 -24.29 30.00
C ALA A 308 9.89 -25.12 29.98
N GLN A 309 8.84 -24.67 30.64
CA GLN A 309 7.53 -25.33 30.63
C GLN A 309 6.93 -25.32 29.20
N ALA A 310 6.90 -24.17 28.53
CA ALA A 310 6.39 -24.05 27.16
C ALA A 310 7.11 -24.99 26.19
N MET A 311 8.46 -25.03 26.28
CA MET A 311 9.29 -25.92 25.45
C MET A 311 9.04 -27.40 25.75
N SER A 312 8.70 -27.78 26.99
CA SER A 312 8.42 -29.16 27.38
C SER A 312 7.03 -29.64 27.02
N ASN A 313 6.07 -28.73 26.87
CA ASN A 313 4.67 -29.04 26.54
C ASN A 313 4.47 -29.35 25.05
N PHE A 314 5.42 -29.05 24.21
CA PHE A 314 5.36 -29.27 22.78
C PHE A 314 5.94 -30.64 22.41
#